data_6d6715dca5184a1c8003aa8c211ce2c8
#
_entry.id   6d6715dca5184a1c8003aa8c211ce2c8
#
_cell.length_a   1.000
_cell.length_b   1.000
_cell.length_c   1.000
_cell.angle_alpha   90.00
_cell.angle_beta   90.00
_cell.angle_gamma   90.00
#
_symmetry.space_group_name_H-M   'P 1'
#
loop_
_entity.id
_entity.type
_entity.pdbx_description
1 polymer ?
#
loop_
_entity_poly.entity_id
_entity_poly.type
_entity_poly.pdbx_seq_one_letter_code
_entity_poly.pdbx_strand_id
1 'polypeptide(L)'
;MSCTVKNKGREEGEYEGSVIGQNSSSQNGLIASSSDLSIDESLLVDPKMLFIGSKIGEGAHGKVYEGRYGDRIVAIKVLHCGSTPEERIALESRFIREVNMMSRVKHENLVKFIGACKDPLMVIVTELLPGMSLRRYLVNLRPKQLELHVAIGYALDIAQAMDCLHANGIIHRDLKPDNLLLTANHKSVKLADFGLAREESVTEMMTAETGTYRWMAPELYSTVTLRQGEKKHYNNKVDVYSFGIVLWELLTNRMPFDKMSNLQAAYAAAFKQERPPIPDDISPELAFIIQSCWVEDPNLRPSFSQIVRLLNEILFTVAPSPPPLPESAATTSNGTIAKFSVPARGKFSFIRQLFAAKRSRNLQ
;
A
#
# COMPACT_ATOMS: atom_id res chain seq x y z
N MET A 1 -46.11 -14.75 40.81
CA MET A 1 -45.97 -16.00 41.58
C MET A 1 -44.54 -16.11 42.03
N SER A 2 -44.34 -15.93 43.29
CA SER A 2 -43.14 -16.01 44.10
C SER A 2 -42.76 -17.48 44.33
N CYS A 3 -41.45 -17.77 44.34
CA CYS A 3 -40.92 -18.80 45.28
C CYS A 3 -39.41 -18.59 45.43
N THR A 4 -39.13 -18.14 46.60
CA THR A 4 -37.90 -18.14 47.40
C THR A 4 -37.60 -19.54 47.94
N VAL A 5 -36.35 -19.78 48.39
CA VAL A 5 -35.89 -20.52 49.60
C VAL A 5 -34.62 -21.30 49.26
N LYS A 6 -33.52 -21.30 49.93
CA LYS A 6 -32.87 -21.00 51.21
C LYS A 6 -31.48 -21.66 51.25
N ASN A 7 -30.56 -20.91 51.78
CA ASN A 7 -29.32 -21.19 52.52
C ASN A 7 -29.14 -22.55 53.26
N LYS A 8 -27.86 -22.98 53.33
CA LYS A 8 -27.05 -23.45 54.51
C LYS A 8 -25.80 -24.12 53.95
N GLY A 9 -24.61 -24.03 54.47
CA GLY A 9 -24.01 -23.48 55.68
C GLY A 9 -22.54 -23.93 55.72
N ARG A 10 -21.69 -23.10 56.24
CA ARG A 10 -20.45 -23.18 56.98
C ARG A 10 -19.73 -24.55 57.09
N GLU A 11 -18.40 -24.54 56.90
CA GLU A 11 -17.44 -24.83 57.99
C GLU A 11 -16.02 -24.33 57.63
N GLU A 12 -15.38 -23.76 58.66
CA GLU A 12 -14.08 -23.14 58.72
C GLU A 12 -12.99 -24.21 58.92
N GLY A 13 -11.77 -23.92 58.47
CA GLY A 13 -10.57 -24.70 58.82
C GLY A 13 -9.32 -23.88 58.53
N GLU A 14 -8.88 -23.16 59.56
CA GLU A 14 -7.54 -22.54 59.64
C GLU A 14 -6.45 -23.62 59.70
N TYR A 15 -5.33 -23.37 58.99
CA TYR A 15 -3.99 -23.75 59.49
C TYR A 15 -2.95 -22.77 59.00
N GLU A 16 -2.20 -22.27 59.98
CA GLU A 16 -1.06 -21.34 59.89
C GLU A 16 0.21 -21.98 59.29
N GLY A 17 1.04 -21.13 58.70
CA GLY A 17 2.48 -21.11 58.97
C GLY A 17 3.40 -21.68 57.91
N SER A 18 4.09 -20.89 57.13
CA SER A 18 5.46 -20.45 57.37
C SER A 18 6.07 -19.76 56.16
N VAL A 19 6.85 -18.76 56.50
CA VAL A 19 7.65 -17.83 55.71
C VAL A 19 8.84 -18.56 55.04
N ILE A 20 9.25 -18.13 53.84
CA ILE A 20 10.57 -17.74 53.32
C ILE A 20 10.68 -18.06 51.81
N GLY A 21 11.09 -17.03 51.04
CA GLY A 21 11.60 -17.26 49.69
C GLY A 21 11.30 -16.10 48.73
N GLN A 22 12.05 -14.98 48.87
CA GLN A 22 12.17 -13.97 47.85
C GLN A 22 12.74 -14.58 46.57
N ASN A 23 12.04 -14.46 45.46
CA ASN A 23 12.67 -14.41 44.15
C ASN A 23 11.92 -13.39 43.27
N SER A 24 12.57 -12.26 43.11
CA SER A 24 12.29 -11.21 42.17
C SER A 24 12.48 -11.74 40.74
N SER A 25 11.41 -12.09 40.05
CA SER A 25 11.41 -12.24 38.61
C SER A 25 10.88 -10.96 38.01
N SER A 26 11.79 -10.22 37.41
CA SER A 26 11.58 -9.00 36.63
C SER A 26 10.53 -9.24 35.53
N GLN A 27 9.36 -8.68 35.71
CA GLN A 27 8.43 -8.43 34.60
C GLN A 27 8.99 -7.26 33.79
N ASN A 28 9.84 -7.55 32.81
CA ASN A 28 10.09 -6.63 31.70
C ASN A 28 8.90 -6.70 30.72
N GLY A 29 7.80 -6.07 31.10
CA GLY A 29 6.84 -5.56 30.14
C GLY A 29 7.55 -4.47 29.35
N LEU A 30 7.80 -4.72 28.08
CA LEU A 30 8.18 -3.68 27.10
C LEU A 30 7.05 -2.64 27.12
N ILE A 31 7.28 -1.60 27.92
CA ILE A 31 6.57 -0.33 27.81
C ILE A 31 7.06 0.24 26.46
N ALA A 32 6.23 0.18 25.43
CA ALA A 32 6.44 0.97 24.23
C ALA A 32 6.71 2.41 24.69
N SER A 33 7.87 2.93 24.29
CA SER A 33 8.32 4.24 24.72
C SER A 33 7.25 5.28 24.35
N SER A 34 6.90 6.14 25.29
CA SER A 34 5.91 7.21 25.15
C SER A 34 6.23 8.25 24.04
N SER A 35 7.37 8.10 23.36
CA SER A 35 7.79 8.95 22.24
C SER A 35 7.00 8.70 20.93
N ASP A 36 6.35 7.53 20.77
CA ASP A 36 5.61 7.19 19.54
C ASP A 36 4.17 7.75 19.51
N LEU A 37 3.70 8.38 20.58
CA LEU A 37 2.34 8.89 20.72
C LEU A 37 2.21 10.42 20.56
N SER A 38 3.26 11.10 20.10
CA SER A 38 3.23 12.55 19.88
C SER A 38 3.53 12.91 18.43
N ILE A 39 2.99 14.04 17.98
CA ILE A 39 3.33 14.66 16.71
C ILE A 39 4.38 15.74 17.01
N ASP A 40 5.46 15.78 16.22
CA ASP A 40 6.44 16.87 16.28
C ASP A 40 5.74 18.20 15.96
N GLU A 41 5.96 19.22 16.79
CA GLU A 41 5.34 20.54 16.63
C GLU A 41 5.66 21.17 15.28
N SER A 42 6.81 20.87 14.69
CA SER A 42 7.20 21.35 13.35
C SER A 42 6.32 20.83 12.22
N LEU A 43 5.56 19.75 12.47
CA LEU A 43 4.62 19.15 11.52
C LEU A 43 3.21 19.75 11.65
N LEU A 44 2.97 20.56 12.68
CA LEU A 44 1.67 21.16 12.90
C LEU A 44 1.51 22.44 12.06
N VAL A 45 0.33 22.59 11.47
CA VAL A 45 -0.08 23.79 10.74
C VAL A 45 -0.91 24.70 11.65
N ASP A 46 -0.79 26.03 11.46
CA ASP A 46 -1.66 26.98 12.14
C ASP A 46 -3.10 26.85 11.62
N PRO A 47 -4.07 26.44 12.46
CA PRO A 47 -5.46 26.27 12.05
C PRO A 47 -6.10 27.57 11.54
N LYS A 48 -5.61 28.73 11.96
CA LYS A 48 -6.11 30.05 11.50
C LYS A 48 -5.79 30.31 10.03
N MET A 49 -4.76 29.66 9.49
CA MET A 49 -4.37 29.78 8.08
C MET A 49 -5.02 28.70 7.20
N LEU A 50 -5.82 27.80 7.79
CA LEU A 50 -6.44 26.67 7.10
C LEU A 50 -7.90 26.97 6.76
N PHE A 51 -8.24 27.00 5.48
CA PHE A 51 -9.60 27.21 4.97
C PHE A 51 -10.09 25.94 4.29
N ILE A 52 -11.16 25.34 4.79
CA ILE A 52 -11.80 24.15 4.24
C ILE A 52 -12.85 24.59 3.22
N GLY A 53 -12.73 24.14 1.99
CA GLY A 53 -13.61 24.43 0.87
C GLY A 53 -14.58 23.30 0.56
N SER A 54 -14.72 22.95 -0.73
CA SER A 54 -15.65 21.92 -1.20
C SER A 54 -15.16 20.50 -0.92
N LYS A 55 -16.09 19.59 -0.58
CA LYS A 55 -15.78 18.16 -0.43
C LYS A 55 -15.44 17.57 -1.80
N ILE A 56 -14.27 16.91 -1.90
CA ILE A 56 -13.77 16.25 -3.11
C ILE A 56 -13.72 14.74 -3.00
N GLY A 57 -13.81 14.19 -1.77
CA GLY A 57 -13.79 12.77 -1.52
C GLY A 57 -14.33 12.38 -0.16
N GLU A 58 -14.64 11.09 0.00
CA GLU A 58 -15.04 10.48 1.26
C GLU A 58 -14.54 9.05 1.30
N GLY A 59 -13.98 8.64 2.42
CA GLY A 59 -13.50 7.29 2.68
C GLY A 59 -13.86 6.84 4.08
N ALA A 60 -13.52 5.61 4.41
CA ALA A 60 -13.81 5.02 5.71
C ALA A 60 -13.15 5.79 6.89
N HIS A 61 -12.07 6.51 6.64
CA HIS A 61 -11.30 7.19 7.69
C HIS A 61 -11.60 8.69 7.80
N GLY A 62 -12.43 9.25 6.91
CA GLY A 62 -12.72 10.67 6.92
C GLY A 62 -13.16 11.22 5.58
N LYS A 63 -13.29 12.53 5.53
CA LYS A 63 -13.71 13.28 4.35
C LYS A 63 -12.56 14.14 3.84
N VAL A 64 -12.39 14.19 2.53
CA VAL A 64 -11.35 14.99 1.88
C VAL A 64 -12.00 16.22 1.24
N TYR A 65 -11.39 17.36 1.48
CA TYR A 65 -11.85 18.65 0.98
C TYR A 65 -10.72 19.30 0.16
N GLU A 66 -11.08 19.99 -0.90
CA GLU A 66 -10.23 21.04 -1.44
C GLU A 66 -10.23 22.20 -0.45
N GLY A 67 -9.09 22.83 -0.26
CA GLY A 67 -8.97 23.95 0.66
C GLY A 67 -7.75 24.79 0.38
N ARG A 68 -7.43 25.69 1.32
CA ARG A 68 -6.28 26.58 1.23
C ARG A 68 -5.55 26.61 2.56
N TYR A 69 -4.23 26.55 2.50
CA TYR A 69 -3.33 26.80 3.62
C TYR A 69 -2.39 27.96 3.25
N GLY A 70 -2.62 29.13 3.87
CA GLY A 70 -2.02 30.37 3.40
C GLY A 70 -2.42 30.65 1.95
N ASP A 71 -1.44 30.82 1.06
CA ASP A 71 -1.65 31.07 -0.37
C ASP A 71 -1.67 29.80 -1.24
N ARG A 72 -1.54 28.62 -0.63
CA ARG A 72 -1.47 27.35 -1.38
C ARG A 72 -2.82 26.64 -1.36
N ILE A 73 -3.23 26.17 -2.55
CA ILE A 73 -4.35 25.23 -2.68
C ILE A 73 -3.86 23.85 -2.23
N VAL A 74 -4.65 23.19 -1.37
CA VAL A 74 -4.29 21.95 -0.70
C VAL A 74 -5.48 20.98 -0.65
N ALA A 75 -5.20 19.70 -0.44
CA ALA A 75 -6.18 18.71 -0.03
C ALA A 75 -6.16 18.60 1.50
N ILE A 76 -7.33 18.59 2.11
CA ILE A 76 -7.52 18.56 3.56
C ILE A 76 -8.34 17.31 3.90
N LYS A 77 -7.70 16.30 4.48
CA LYS A 77 -8.38 15.11 5.00
C LYS A 77 -8.82 15.37 6.43
N VAL A 78 -10.11 15.47 6.65
CA VAL A 78 -10.73 15.61 7.98
C VAL A 78 -11.10 14.22 8.47
N LEU A 79 -10.50 13.79 9.58
CA LEU A 79 -10.76 12.49 10.15
C LEU A 79 -12.06 12.46 10.94
N HIS A 80 -12.65 11.28 11.07
CA HIS A 80 -13.84 11.10 11.92
C HIS A 80 -13.49 11.33 13.39
N CYS A 81 -14.41 11.97 14.12
CA CYS A 81 -14.34 12.05 15.57
C CYS A 81 -15.11 10.83 16.13
N GLY A 82 -14.48 10.06 17.01
CA GLY A 82 -15.14 8.93 17.68
C GLY A 82 -16.32 9.35 18.55
N SER A 83 -17.30 8.48 18.65
CA SER A 83 -18.50 8.70 19.48
C SER A 83 -18.24 8.39 20.95
N THR A 84 -17.35 7.43 21.24
CA THR A 84 -16.95 7.05 22.60
C THR A 84 -15.54 7.52 22.93
N PRO A 85 -15.15 7.61 24.21
CA PRO A 85 -13.78 7.93 24.61
C PRO A 85 -12.75 6.97 24.03
N GLU A 86 -13.06 5.67 24.00
CA GLU A 86 -12.19 4.61 23.49
C GLU A 86 -11.98 4.76 21.99
N GLU A 87 -13.04 5.04 21.23
CA GLU A 87 -12.96 5.32 19.79
C GLU A 87 -12.10 6.56 19.51
N ARG A 88 -12.23 7.61 20.33
CA ARG A 88 -11.42 8.83 20.18
C ARG A 88 -9.94 8.55 20.37
N ILE A 89 -9.58 7.82 21.42
CA ILE A 89 -8.18 7.43 21.68
C ILE A 89 -7.63 6.59 20.53
N ALA A 90 -8.41 5.63 20.02
CA ALA A 90 -8.00 4.79 18.90
C ALA A 90 -7.79 5.62 17.61
N LEU A 91 -8.71 6.55 17.30
CA LEU A 91 -8.62 7.43 16.14
C LEU A 91 -7.46 8.42 16.26
N GLU A 92 -7.23 8.98 17.44
CA GLU A 92 -6.09 9.85 17.70
C GLU A 92 -4.75 9.11 17.54
N SER A 93 -4.63 7.92 18.09
CA SER A 93 -3.42 7.10 17.92
C SER A 93 -3.17 6.75 16.45
N ARG A 94 -4.25 6.51 15.68
CA ARG A 94 -4.17 6.27 14.24
C ARG A 94 -3.73 7.53 13.49
N PHE A 95 -4.31 8.69 13.83
CA PHE A 95 -3.93 9.98 13.25
C PHE A 95 -2.45 10.29 13.47
N ILE A 96 -1.97 10.15 14.70
CA ILE A 96 -0.56 10.40 15.03
C ILE A 96 0.35 9.49 14.20
N ARG A 97 0.04 8.20 14.09
CA ARG A 97 0.81 7.26 13.27
C ARG A 97 0.81 7.65 11.79
N GLU A 98 -0.35 8.00 11.22
CA GLU A 98 -0.47 8.41 9.82
C GLU A 98 0.39 9.65 9.54
N VAL A 99 0.34 10.67 10.42
CA VAL A 99 1.15 11.89 10.32
C VAL A 99 2.64 11.56 10.40
N ASN A 100 3.05 10.79 11.39
CA ASN A 100 4.46 10.41 11.58
C ASN A 100 5.01 9.59 10.40
N MET A 101 4.23 8.68 9.83
CA MET A 101 4.65 7.94 8.63
C MET A 101 4.76 8.84 7.41
N MET A 102 3.75 9.69 7.16
CA MET A 102 3.77 10.60 6.01
C MET A 102 4.90 11.63 6.07
N SER A 103 5.26 12.10 7.26
CA SER A 103 6.34 13.10 7.43
C SER A 103 7.74 12.56 7.13
N ARG A 104 7.96 11.26 7.38
CA ARG A 104 9.27 10.60 7.21
C ARG A 104 9.62 10.27 5.76
N VAL A 105 8.62 10.11 4.89
CA VAL A 105 8.83 9.68 3.51
C VAL A 105 8.62 10.82 2.52
N LYS A 106 9.55 10.95 1.57
CA LYS A 106 9.49 11.95 0.50
C LYS A 106 9.90 11.30 -0.79
N HIS A 107 8.99 11.27 -1.77
CA HIS A 107 9.24 10.73 -3.10
C HIS A 107 8.34 11.45 -4.10
N GLU A 108 8.78 11.59 -5.36
CA GLU A 108 7.99 12.26 -6.40
C GLU A 108 6.65 11.57 -6.68
N ASN A 109 6.59 10.24 -6.53
CA ASN A 109 5.37 9.44 -6.71
C ASN A 109 4.62 9.16 -5.38
N LEU A 110 4.93 9.86 -4.30
CA LEU A 110 4.11 9.93 -3.09
C LEU A 110 3.43 11.28 -3.00
N VAL A 111 2.18 11.31 -2.52
CA VAL A 111 1.48 12.56 -2.25
C VAL A 111 2.23 13.33 -1.17
N LYS A 112 2.58 14.59 -1.48
CA LYS A 112 3.39 15.42 -0.59
C LYS A 112 2.61 15.81 0.66
N PHE A 113 3.10 15.40 1.81
CA PHE A 113 2.65 15.89 3.11
C PHE A 113 3.06 17.35 3.31
N ILE A 114 2.15 18.17 3.83
CA ILE A 114 2.37 19.60 4.12
C ILE A 114 2.37 19.82 5.61
N GLY A 115 1.41 19.21 6.34
CA GLY A 115 1.32 19.30 7.77
C GLY A 115 0.01 18.72 8.30
N ALA A 116 -0.19 18.83 9.61
CA ALA A 116 -1.37 18.32 10.28
C ALA A 116 -1.89 19.31 11.32
N CYS A 117 -3.16 19.19 11.70
CA CYS A 117 -3.74 19.92 12.83
C CYS A 117 -4.51 18.91 13.68
N LYS A 118 -4.32 18.99 15.01
CA LYS A 118 -5.02 18.11 15.95
C LYS A 118 -6.26 18.78 16.52
N ASP A 119 -6.18 20.07 16.80
CA ASP A 119 -7.24 20.87 17.43
C ASP A 119 -7.60 22.07 16.54
N PRO A 120 -8.90 22.39 16.35
CA PRO A 120 -10.10 21.76 16.91
C PRO A 120 -10.55 20.48 16.20
N LEU A 121 -9.93 20.12 15.08
CA LEU A 121 -10.23 18.95 14.28
C LEU A 121 -8.94 18.23 13.89
N MET A 122 -8.95 16.91 13.91
CA MET A 122 -7.84 16.11 13.35
C MET A 122 -7.88 16.20 11.83
N VAL A 123 -6.92 16.90 11.24
CA VAL A 123 -6.80 17.05 9.80
C VAL A 123 -5.37 16.77 9.33
N ILE A 124 -5.27 16.19 8.14
CA ILE A 124 -4.00 15.99 7.42
C ILE A 124 -4.07 16.86 6.17
N VAL A 125 -3.04 17.68 5.97
CA VAL A 125 -2.92 18.60 4.84
C VAL A 125 -1.87 18.08 3.88
N THR A 126 -2.25 17.93 2.61
CA THR A 126 -1.39 17.43 1.54
C THR A 126 -1.47 18.31 0.30
N GLU A 127 -0.58 18.11 -0.67
CA GLU A 127 -0.77 18.69 -1.99
C GLU A 127 -2.10 18.25 -2.59
N LEU A 128 -2.76 19.15 -3.33
CA LEU A 128 -3.94 18.82 -4.13
C LEU A 128 -3.52 18.27 -5.49
N LEU A 129 -4.02 17.10 -5.86
CA LEU A 129 -3.83 16.49 -7.17
C LEU A 129 -5.13 16.55 -7.95
N PRO A 130 -5.24 17.41 -8.98
CA PRO A 130 -6.50 17.64 -9.69
C PRO A 130 -6.82 16.58 -10.75
N GLY A 131 -5.90 15.63 -11.02
CA GLY A 131 -6.03 14.63 -12.08
C GLY A 131 -6.97 13.47 -11.78
N MET A 132 -7.72 13.51 -10.70
CA MET A 132 -8.58 12.45 -10.17
C MET A 132 -7.86 11.16 -9.72
N SER A 133 -8.60 10.19 -9.15
CA SER A 133 -8.03 8.87 -8.85
C SER A 133 -7.88 8.05 -10.14
N LEU A 134 -6.88 7.18 -10.14
CA LEU A 134 -6.66 6.21 -11.23
C LEU A 134 -7.91 5.36 -11.45
N ARG A 135 -8.61 4.99 -10.39
CA ARG A 135 -9.89 4.28 -10.48
C ARG A 135 -10.89 5.00 -11.37
N ARG A 136 -11.14 6.28 -11.10
CA ARG A 136 -12.08 7.09 -11.88
C ARG A 136 -11.61 7.27 -13.33
N TYR A 137 -10.32 7.45 -13.52
CA TYR A 137 -9.72 7.58 -14.85
C TYR A 137 -9.91 6.30 -15.69
N LEU A 138 -9.58 5.14 -15.12
CA LEU A 138 -9.76 3.84 -15.80
C LEU A 138 -11.23 3.57 -16.14
N VAL A 139 -12.17 3.85 -15.22
CA VAL A 139 -13.62 3.70 -15.48
C VAL A 139 -14.07 4.59 -16.61
N ASN A 140 -13.63 5.86 -16.64
CA ASN A 140 -13.99 6.80 -17.72
C ASN A 140 -13.41 6.39 -19.08
N LEU A 141 -12.27 5.70 -19.09
CA LEU A 141 -11.63 5.23 -20.31
C LEU A 141 -12.31 4.01 -20.92
N ARG A 142 -12.95 3.17 -20.10
CA ARG A 142 -13.62 1.92 -20.54
C ARG A 142 -14.61 2.16 -21.69
N PRO A 143 -14.68 1.29 -22.68
CA PRO A 143 -13.98 0.00 -22.81
C PRO A 143 -12.56 0.07 -23.39
N LYS A 144 -12.04 1.27 -23.69
CA LYS A 144 -10.69 1.44 -24.23
C LYS A 144 -9.64 1.05 -23.18
N GLN A 145 -8.50 0.57 -23.68
CA GLN A 145 -7.32 0.30 -22.85
C GLN A 145 -6.39 1.52 -22.82
N LEU A 146 -5.48 1.54 -21.84
CA LEU A 146 -4.37 2.48 -21.83
C LEU A 146 -3.36 2.12 -22.95
N GLU A 147 -2.73 3.13 -23.50
CA GLU A 147 -1.53 2.92 -24.31
C GLU A 147 -0.48 2.19 -23.47
N LEU A 148 0.17 1.17 -24.05
CA LEU A 148 1.07 0.29 -23.31
C LEU A 148 2.18 1.03 -22.56
N HIS A 149 2.80 2.04 -23.21
CA HIS A 149 3.85 2.84 -22.59
C HIS A 149 3.33 3.66 -21.40
N VAL A 150 2.07 4.13 -21.45
CA VAL A 150 1.42 4.85 -20.34
C VAL A 150 1.14 3.90 -19.17
N ALA A 151 0.60 2.71 -19.46
CA ALA A 151 0.33 1.69 -18.45
C ALA A 151 1.62 1.27 -17.71
N ILE A 152 2.72 1.05 -18.44
CA ILE A 152 4.03 0.73 -17.87
C ILE A 152 4.60 1.92 -17.08
N GLY A 153 4.44 3.16 -17.58
CA GLY A 153 4.85 4.37 -16.88
C GLY A 153 4.15 4.52 -15.53
N TYR A 154 2.83 4.34 -15.49
CA TYR A 154 2.08 4.36 -14.23
C TYR A 154 2.49 3.22 -13.28
N ALA A 155 2.69 2.01 -13.82
CA ALA A 155 3.18 0.89 -13.02
C ALA A 155 4.57 1.17 -12.42
N LEU A 156 5.44 1.85 -13.16
CA LEU A 156 6.77 2.24 -12.70
C LEU A 156 6.69 3.28 -11.58
N ASP A 157 5.87 4.33 -11.76
CA ASP A 157 5.62 5.36 -10.72
C ASP A 157 5.15 4.71 -9.41
N ILE A 158 4.19 3.78 -9.50
CA ILE A 158 3.65 3.05 -8.35
C ILE A 158 4.74 2.18 -7.70
N ALA A 159 5.50 1.43 -8.49
CA ALA A 159 6.55 0.55 -7.98
C ALA A 159 7.68 1.34 -7.29
N GLN A 160 8.05 2.51 -7.80
CA GLN A 160 9.03 3.40 -7.18
C GLN A 160 8.54 3.99 -5.86
N ALA A 161 7.27 4.43 -5.80
CA ALA A 161 6.64 4.87 -4.56
C ALA A 161 6.66 3.77 -3.50
N MET A 162 6.29 2.54 -3.89
CA MET A 162 6.26 1.38 -3.01
C MET A 162 7.65 0.94 -2.56
N ASP A 163 8.65 1.02 -3.45
CA ASP A 163 10.06 0.73 -3.09
C ASP A 163 10.56 1.71 -2.03
N CYS A 164 10.21 3.01 -2.17
CA CYS A 164 10.51 4.04 -1.18
C CYS A 164 9.86 3.73 0.18
N LEU A 165 8.57 3.32 0.21
CA LEU A 165 7.90 2.96 1.46
C LEU A 165 8.55 1.76 2.14
N HIS A 166 8.80 0.68 1.38
CA HIS A 166 9.40 -0.55 1.89
C HIS A 166 10.84 -0.33 2.38
N ALA A 167 11.62 0.53 1.71
CA ALA A 167 12.95 0.93 2.17
C ALA A 167 12.92 1.67 3.52
N ASN A 168 11.79 2.31 3.86
CA ASN A 168 11.56 2.98 5.14
C ASN A 168 10.79 2.11 6.15
N GLY A 169 10.65 0.80 5.89
CA GLY A 169 9.97 -0.14 6.77
C GLY A 169 8.46 0.06 6.87
N ILE A 170 7.84 0.70 5.87
CA ILE A 170 6.40 0.99 5.85
C ILE A 170 5.70 0.03 4.89
N ILE A 171 4.70 -0.69 5.39
CA ILE A 171 3.78 -1.53 4.62
C ILE A 171 2.50 -0.73 4.40
N HIS A 172 2.09 -0.52 3.15
CA HIS A 172 0.92 0.30 2.80
C HIS A 172 -0.40 -0.40 3.08
N ARG A 173 -0.54 -1.68 2.71
CA ARG A 173 -1.68 -2.59 2.94
C ARG A 173 -2.99 -2.27 2.22
N ASP A 174 -3.10 -1.12 1.57
CA ASP A 174 -4.29 -0.69 0.82
C ASP A 174 -3.94 -0.16 -0.58
N LEU A 175 -2.99 -0.82 -1.26
CA LEU A 175 -2.64 -0.46 -2.62
C LEU A 175 -3.76 -0.87 -3.59
N LYS A 176 -4.44 0.12 -4.17
CA LYS A 176 -5.54 -0.02 -5.12
C LYS A 176 -5.68 1.26 -5.96
N PRO A 177 -6.37 1.22 -7.12
CA PRO A 177 -6.53 2.38 -7.99
C PRO A 177 -7.23 3.59 -7.35
N ASP A 178 -8.02 3.38 -6.29
CA ASP A 178 -8.66 4.46 -5.56
C ASP A 178 -7.65 5.36 -4.81
N ASN A 179 -6.55 4.78 -4.33
CA ASN A 179 -5.48 5.46 -3.59
C ASN A 179 -4.33 5.95 -4.50
N LEU A 180 -4.48 5.82 -5.80
CA LEU A 180 -3.53 6.28 -6.81
C LEU A 180 -4.10 7.52 -7.50
N LEU A 181 -3.44 8.66 -7.36
CA LEU A 181 -3.91 9.94 -7.86
C LEU A 181 -3.07 10.40 -9.04
N LEU A 182 -3.74 10.88 -10.09
CA LEU A 182 -3.09 11.39 -11.29
C LEU A 182 -2.68 12.87 -11.11
N THR A 183 -1.55 13.23 -11.70
CA THR A 183 -1.17 14.64 -11.88
C THR A 183 -2.12 15.33 -12.85
N ALA A 184 -2.15 16.68 -12.85
CA ALA A 184 -3.04 17.47 -13.69
C ALA A 184 -2.98 17.13 -15.18
N ASN A 185 -1.80 16.80 -15.67
CA ASN A 185 -1.55 16.44 -17.07
C ASN A 185 -1.69 14.94 -17.37
N HIS A 186 -2.09 14.15 -16.38
CA HIS A 186 -2.21 12.68 -16.42
C HIS A 186 -0.93 11.95 -16.87
N LYS A 187 0.24 12.57 -16.71
CA LYS A 187 1.52 11.94 -17.10
C LYS A 187 2.12 11.05 -16.02
N SER A 188 1.73 11.27 -14.77
CA SER A 188 2.32 10.57 -13.62
C SER A 188 1.26 10.24 -12.59
N VAL A 189 1.55 9.21 -11.79
CA VAL A 189 0.72 8.73 -10.68
C VAL A 189 1.43 8.97 -9.36
N LYS A 190 0.68 9.36 -8.34
CA LYS A 190 1.16 9.46 -6.96
C LYS A 190 0.31 8.62 -6.02
N LEU A 191 0.97 7.91 -5.13
CA LEU A 191 0.33 7.11 -4.09
C LEU A 191 -0.11 8.01 -2.93
N ALA A 192 -1.34 7.82 -2.49
CA ALA A 192 -1.99 8.54 -1.40
C ALA A 192 -2.53 7.56 -0.34
N ASP A 193 -3.00 8.12 0.77
CA ASP A 193 -3.73 7.46 1.86
C ASP A 193 -2.92 6.41 2.64
N PHE A 194 -2.28 6.87 3.71
CA PHE A 194 -1.53 6.05 4.66
C PHE A 194 -2.40 5.56 5.84
N GLY A 195 -3.70 5.73 5.76
CA GLY A 195 -4.62 5.42 6.87
C GLY A 195 -4.58 3.95 7.34
N LEU A 196 -4.23 3.02 6.45
CA LEU A 196 -4.01 1.60 6.78
C LEU A 196 -2.53 1.21 6.88
N ALA A 197 -1.61 2.11 6.56
CA ALA A 197 -0.18 1.82 6.60
C ALA A 197 0.30 1.46 8.02
N ARG A 198 1.32 0.61 8.10
CA ARG A 198 1.96 0.18 9.35
C ARG A 198 3.47 0.04 9.17
N GLU A 199 4.17 0.15 10.28
CA GLU A 199 5.58 -0.26 10.32
C GLU A 199 5.67 -1.78 10.29
N GLU A 200 6.68 -2.32 9.62
CA GLU A 200 6.87 -3.76 9.43
C GLU A 200 7.03 -4.53 10.76
N SER A 201 7.46 -3.85 11.82
CA SER A 201 7.59 -4.40 13.16
C SER A 201 6.28 -4.52 13.93
N VAL A 202 5.19 -3.88 13.47
CA VAL A 202 3.90 -3.83 14.18
C VAL A 202 2.94 -4.85 13.58
N THR A 203 2.68 -5.93 14.30
CA THR A 203 1.71 -6.95 13.93
C THR A 203 0.34 -6.63 14.55
N GLU A 204 -0.57 -6.08 13.76
CA GLU A 204 -1.96 -5.86 14.15
C GLU A 204 -2.91 -6.63 13.21
N MET A 205 -4.02 -7.13 13.76
CA MET A 205 -5.08 -7.72 12.93
C MET A 205 -5.68 -6.64 12.03
N MET A 206 -5.81 -6.95 10.74
CA MET A 206 -6.55 -6.11 9.81
C MET A 206 -8.05 -6.30 9.99
N THR A 207 -8.77 -5.21 10.23
CA THR A 207 -10.19 -5.14 9.91
C THR A 207 -10.31 -4.82 8.43
N ALA A 208 -10.85 -5.74 7.65
CA ALA A 208 -11.04 -5.54 6.22
C ALA A 208 -12.09 -4.46 5.99
N GLU A 209 -11.67 -3.34 5.41
CA GLU A 209 -12.60 -2.28 5.00
C GLU A 209 -13.37 -2.69 3.75
N THR A 210 -14.65 -2.35 3.73
CA THR A 210 -15.55 -2.66 2.63
C THR A 210 -15.04 -2.02 1.34
N GLY A 211 -14.68 -2.84 0.34
CA GLY A 211 -14.28 -2.38 -0.99
C GLY A 211 -12.85 -2.70 -1.44
N THR A 212 -11.93 -2.99 -0.54
CA THR A 212 -10.51 -3.25 -0.84
C THR A 212 -10.22 -4.69 -1.27
N TYR A 213 -11.14 -5.60 -1.02
CA TYR A 213 -10.97 -7.05 -1.13
C TYR A 213 -10.36 -7.58 -2.45
N ARG A 214 -10.64 -6.94 -3.58
CA ARG A 214 -10.16 -7.41 -4.90
C ARG A 214 -8.66 -7.31 -5.11
N TRP A 215 -8.00 -6.39 -4.40
CA TRP A 215 -6.55 -6.13 -4.49
C TRP A 215 -5.79 -6.69 -3.31
N MET A 216 -6.46 -7.14 -2.27
CA MET A 216 -5.87 -7.58 -1.01
C MET A 216 -5.23 -8.97 -1.15
N ALA A 217 -4.06 -9.16 -0.56
CA ALA A 217 -3.33 -10.42 -0.58
C ALA A 217 -4.07 -11.53 0.18
N PRO A 218 -4.02 -12.79 -0.32
CA PRO A 218 -4.76 -13.92 0.27
C PRO A 218 -4.43 -14.17 1.74
N GLU A 219 -3.19 -14.03 2.11
CA GLU A 219 -2.72 -14.23 3.48
C GLU A 219 -3.33 -13.25 4.49
N LEU A 220 -3.90 -12.14 4.05
CA LEU A 220 -4.61 -11.20 4.92
C LEU A 220 -6.01 -11.69 5.30
N TYR A 221 -6.62 -12.60 4.51
CA TYR A 221 -7.94 -13.19 4.80
C TYR A 221 -7.90 -14.48 5.60
N SER A 222 -6.77 -15.17 5.63
CA SER A 222 -6.68 -16.50 6.24
C SER A 222 -7.27 -16.46 7.65
N THR A 223 -8.39 -17.15 7.82
CA THR A 223 -9.08 -17.39 9.07
C THR A 223 -8.45 -18.52 9.87
N VAL A 224 -7.12 -18.69 9.79
CA VAL A 224 -6.46 -19.59 10.71
C VAL A 224 -6.82 -19.10 12.09
N THR A 225 -7.56 -19.91 12.84
CA THR A 225 -7.89 -19.67 14.24
C THR A 225 -6.58 -19.59 15.00
N LEU A 226 -6.08 -18.36 15.11
CA LEU A 226 -4.92 -18.10 15.95
C LEU A 226 -5.34 -18.40 17.39
N ARG A 227 -4.48 -19.07 18.15
CA ARG A 227 -4.70 -19.23 19.59
C ARG A 227 -4.85 -17.86 20.21
N GLN A 228 -5.65 -17.77 21.28
CA GLN A 228 -5.91 -16.50 21.95
C GLN A 228 -4.57 -15.82 22.31
N GLY A 229 -4.28 -14.68 21.69
CA GLY A 229 -3.02 -13.92 21.85
C GLY A 229 -1.98 -14.06 20.72
N GLU A 230 -2.14 -14.99 19.78
CA GLU A 230 -1.27 -15.06 18.60
C GLU A 230 -1.66 -13.99 17.59
N LYS A 231 -0.67 -13.20 17.14
CA LYS A 231 -0.83 -12.21 16.08
C LYS A 231 -0.43 -12.82 14.75
N LYS A 232 -1.24 -12.57 13.72
CA LYS A 232 -0.92 -13.02 12.37
C LYS A 232 0.24 -12.18 11.82
N HIS A 233 1.33 -12.86 11.49
CA HIS A 233 2.48 -12.22 10.86
C HIS A 233 2.27 -12.14 9.35
N TYR A 234 2.40 -10.96 8.79
CA TYR A 234 2.51 -10.70 7.37
C TYR A 234 3.68 -9.72 7.16
N ASN A 235 4.25 -9.71 5.98
CA ASN A 235 5.36 -8.85 5.62
C ASN A 235 4.97 -7.91 4.47
N ASN A 236 5.89 -7.10 4.01
CA ASN A 236 5.70 -6.14 2.93
C ASN A 236 5.30 -6.76 1.58
N LYS A 237 5.35 -8.10 1.44
CA LYS A 237 4.94 -8.82 0.22
C LYS A 237 3.43 -8.81 -0.02
N VAL A 238 2.62 -8.41 0.96
CA VAL A 238 1.18 -8.15 0.74
C VAL A 238 0.95 -7.03 -0.28
N ASP A 239 1.79 -6.00 -0.23
CA ASP A 239 1.72 -4.88 -1.19
C ASP A 239 2.16 -5.29 -2.59
N VAL A 240 3.10 -6.24 -2.69
CA VAL A 240 3.54 -6.79 -3.98
C VAL A 240 2.41 -7.56 -4.66
N TYR A 241 1.63 -8.32 -3.90
CA TYR A 241 0.43 -8.96 -4.44
C TYR A 241 -0.57 -7.93 -4.97
N SER A 242 -0.89 -6.92 -4.17
CA SER A 242 -1.80 -5.83 -4.57
C SER A 242 -1.32 -5.14 -5.84
N PHE A 243 0.00 -4.88 -5.95
CA PHE A 243 0.61 -4.33 -7.14
C PHE A 243 0.41 -5.23 -8.38
N GLY A 244 0.54 -6.56 -8.25
CA GLY A 244 0.29 -7.50 -9.33
C GLY A 244 -1.13 -7.39 -9.89
N ILE A 245 -2.14 -7.22 -9.01
CA ILE A 245 -3.53 -7.00 -9.40
C ILE A 245 -3.72 -5.62 -10.07
N VAL A 246 -3.08 -4.56 -9.53
CA VAL A 246 -3.12 -3.22 -10.14
C VAL A 246 -2.46 -3.21 -11.52
N LEU A 247 -1.30 -3.86 -11.69
CA LEU A 247 -0.62 -3.98 -12.97
C LEU A 247 -1.50 -4.70 -14.01
N TRP A 248 -2.16 -5.77 -13.62
CA TRP A 248 -3.14 -6.45 -14.47
C TRP A 248 -4.28 -5.51 -14.88
N GLU A 249 -4.83 -4.73 -13.92
CA GLU A 249 -5.91 -3.76 -14.22
C GLU A 249 -5.42 -2.63 -15.15
N LEU A 250 -4.21 -2.12 -14.99
CA LEU A 250 -3.61 -1.13 -15.88
C LEU A 250 -3.49 -1.63 -17.32
N LEU A 251 -3.05 -2.88 -17.51
CA LEU A 251 -2.84 -3.46 -18.84
C LEU A 251 -4.13 -3.87 -19.54
N THR A 252 -5.15 -4.29 -18.78
CA THR A 252 -6.42 -4.79 -19.36
C THR A 252 -7.54 -3.77 -19.32
N ASN A 253 -7.45 -2.77 -18.48
CA ASN A 253 -8.54 -1.85 -18.09
C ASN A 253 -9.83 -2.58 -17.70
N ARG A 254 -9.74 -3.81 -17.15
CA ARG A 254 -10.88 -4.61 -16.67
C ARG A 254 -10.93 -4.60 -15.15
N MET A 255 -12.12 -4.82 -14.58
CA MET A 255 -12.26 -5.02 -13.14
C MET A 255 -11.67 -6.37 -12.74
N PRO A 256 -10.76 -6.41 -11.75
CA PRO A 256 -10.30 -7.68 -11.21
C PRO A 256 -11.47 -8.49 -10.64
N PHE A 257 -11.53 -9.80 -10.91
CA PHE A 257 -12.62 -10.69 -10.47
C PHE A 257 -14.01 -10.15 -10.87
N ASP A 258 -14.14 -9.74 -12.13
CA ASP A 258 -15.40 -9.23 -12.67
C ASP A 258 -16.57 -10.23 -12.41
N LYS A 259 -17.80 -9.69 -12.22
CA LYS A 259 -19.01 -10.42 -11.85
C LYS A 259 -19.01 -11.08 -10.47
N MET A 260 -17.96 -11.00 -9.68
CA MET A 260 -17.92 -11.42 -8.29
C MET A 260 -18.25 -10.25 -7.37
N SER A 261 -18.92 -10.48 -6.25
CA SER A 261 -18.96 -9.52 -5.15
C SER A 261 -17.57 -9.39 -4.50
N ASN A 262 -17.36 -8.37 -3.67
CA ASN A 262 -16.07 -8.21 -2.99
C ASN A 262 -15.70 -9.44 -2.13
N LEU A 263 -16.66 -9.99 -1.39
CA LEU A 263 -16.46 -11.21 -0.60
C LEU A 263 -16.20 -12.45 -1.44
N GLN A 264 -16.89 -12.59 -2.59
CA GLN A 264 -16.63 -13.68 -3.53
C GLN A 264 -15.22 -13.59 -4.12
N ALA A 265 -14.74 -12.38 -4.46
CA ALA A 265 -13.39 -12.16 -4.96
C ALA A 265 -12.33 -12.53 -3.90
N ALA A 266 -12.56 -12.12 -2.64
CA ALA A 266 -11.72 -12.51 -1.53
C ALA A 266 -11.64 -14.03 -1.35
N TYR A 267 -12.79 -14.68 -1.34
CA TYR A 267 -12.89 -16.14 -1.20
C TYR A 267 -12.21 -16.86 -2.38
N ALA A 268 -12.43 -16.41 -3.61
CA ALA A 268 -11.81 -16.97 -4.80
C ALA A 268 -10.27 -16.86 -4.72
N ALA A 269 -9.76 -15.68 -4.36
CA ALA A 269 -8.32 -15.46 -4.24
C ALA A 269 -7.68 -16.26 -3.11
N ALA A 270 -8.31 -16.32 -1.92
CA ALA A 270 -7.73 -16.89 -0.71
C ALA A 270 -7.90 -18.42 -0.59
N PHE A 271 -9.04 -18.95 -1.00
CA PHE A 271 -9.38 -20.36 -0.78
C PHE A 271 -9.38 -21.20 -2.05
N LYS A 272 -9.66 -20.59 -3.21
CA LYS A 272 -9.62 -21.27 -4.51
C LYS A 272 -8.33 -20.99 -5.28
N GLN A 273 -7.46 -20.10 -4.79
CA GLN A 273 -6.24 -19.67 -5.45
C GLN A 273 -6.48 -19.11 -6.87
N GLU A 274 -7.71 -18.63 -7.12
CA GLU A 274 -8.06 -18.01 -8.40
C GLU A 274 -7.36 -16.65 -8.55
N ARG A 275 -7.01 -16.32 -9.79
CA ARG A 275 -6.43 -15.03 -10.18
C ARG A 275 -7.14 -14.52 -11.43
N PRO A 276 -7.18 -13.20 -11.67
CA PRO A 276 -7.71 -12.67 -12.92
C PRO A 276 -7.00 -13.31 -14.13
N PRO A 277 -7.71 -13.72 -15.20
CA PRO A 277 -7.11 -14.33 -16.37
C PRO A 277 -6.20 -13.32 -17.09
N ILE A 278 -4.98 -13.73 -17.44
CA ILE A 278 -4.07 -12.92 -18.25
C ILE A 278 -4.41 -13.13 -19.70
N PRO A 279 -4.81 -12.08 -20.45
CA PRO A 279 -5.06 -12.18 -21.90
C PRO A 279 -3.81 -12.55 -22.69
N ASP A 280 -3.99 -13.23 -23.82
CA ASP A 280 -2.90 -13.73 -24.67
C ASP A 280 -2.14 -12.59 -25.38
N ASP A 281 -2.72 -11.40 -25.49
CA ASP A 281 -2.11 -10.20 -26.09
C ASP A 281 -1.13 -9.47 -25.16
N ILE A 282 -1.05 -9.88 -23.88
CA ILE A 282 -0.06 -9.36 -22.95
C ILE A 282 1.29 -10.04 -23.21
N SER A 283 2.36 -9.23 -23.35
CA SER A 283 3.70 -9.78 -23.58
C SER A 283 4.12 -10.76 -22.48
N PRO A 284 4.89 -11.82 -22.82
CA PRO A 284 5.35 -12.80 -21.86
C PRO A 284 6.12 -12.21 -20.67
N GLU A 285 6.83 -11.10 -20.89
CA GLU A 285 7.60 -10.40 -19.86
C GLU A 285 6.67 -9.74 -18.84
N LEU A 286 5.62 -9.04 -19.30
CA LEU A 286 4.62 -8.43 -18.42
C LEU A 286 3.78 -9.50 -17.71
N ALA A 287 3.38 -10.55 -18.41
CA ALA A 287 2.68 -11.69 -17.81
C ALA A 287 3.52 -12.34 -16.71
N PHE A 288 4.84 -12.46 -16.91
CA PHE A 288 5.78 -12.99 -15.90
C PHE A 288 5.83 -12.09 -14.65
N ILE A 289 5.90 -10.76 -14.81
CA ILE A 289 5.87 -9.83 -13.66
C ILE A 289 4.58 -10.00 -12.87
N ILE A 290 3.42 -9.97 -13.54
CA ILE A 290 2.12 -10.15 -12.91
C ILE A 290 2.08 -11.47 -12.13
N GLN A 291 2.40 -12.59 -12.76
CA GLN A 291 2.39 -13.92 -12.14
C GLN A 291 3.35 -14.02 -10.96
N SER A 292 4.51 -13.39 -11.03
CA SER A 292 5.48 -13.38 -9.93
C SER A 292 5.00 -12.58 -8.73
N CYS A 293 4.24 -11.50 -8.96
CA CYS A 293 3.71 -10.66 -7.87
C CYS A 293 2.61 -11.36 -7.07
N TRP A 294 1.78 -12.20 -7.70
CA TRP A 294 0.61 -12.80 -7.06
C TRP A 294 0.71 -14.31 -6.79
N VAL A 295 1.95 -14.86 -6.76
CA VAL A 295 2.16 -16.24 -6.29
C VAL A 295 1.66 -16.41 -4.86
N GLU A 296 1.24 -17.63 -4.52
CA GLU A 296 0.63 -17.94 -3.22
C GLU A 296 1.61 -17.69 -2.07
N ASP A 297 2.83 -18.26 -2.14
CA ASP A 297 3.85 -18.01 -1.12
C ASP A 297 4.39 -16.57 -1.20
N PRO A 298 4.16 -15.71 -0.19
CA PRO A 298 4.65 -14.34 -0.19
C PRO A 298 6.17 -14.22 -0.34
N ASN A 299 6.93 -15.21 0.16
CA ASN A 299 8.40 -15.17 0.13
C ASN A 299 8.97 -15.33 -1.28
N LEU A 300 8.19 -15.89 -2.20
CA LEU A 300 8.57 -16.03 -3.61
C LEU A 300 8.28 -14.78 -4.44
N ARG A 301 7.50 -13.84 -3.94
CA ARG A 301 7.20 -12.57 -4.62
C ARG A 301 8.45 -11.69 -4.70
N PRO A 302 8.67 -10.97 -5.82
CA PRO A 302 9.81 -10.06 -5.97
C PRO A 302 9.77 -8.90 -4.96
N SER A 303 10.88 -8.18 -4.81
CA SER A 303 10.88 -6.86 -4.16
C SER A 303 10.47 -5.78 -5.17
N PHE A 304 10.02 -4.60 -4.68
CA PHE A 304 9.73 -3.49 -5.60
C PHE A 304 10.95 -3.01 -6.35
N SER A 305 12.14 -3.03 -5.76
CA SER A 305 13.40 -2.71 -6.47
C SER A 305 13.69 -3.67 -7.64
N GLN A 306 13.28 -4.94 -7.55
CA GLN A 306 13.36 -5.90 -8.66
C GLN A 306 12.31 -5.60 -9.73
N ILE A 307 11.07 -5.27 -9.33
CA ILE A 307 9.97 -4.89 -10.23
C ILE A 307 10.32 -3.62 -11.01
N VAL A 308 10.85 -2.59 -10.35
CA VAL A 308 11.30 -1.34 -10.97
C VAL A 308 12.33 -1.61 -12.06
N ARG A 309 13.31 -2.50 -11.82
CA ARG A 309 14.30 -2.87 -12.84
C ARG A 309 13.67 -3.53 -14.06
N LEU A 310 12.77 -4.50 -13.83
CA LEU A 310 12.08 -5.21 -14.91
C LEU A 310 11.20 -4.29 -15.74
N LEU A 311 10.43 -3.40 -15.10
CA LEU A 311 9.57 -2.44 -15.78
C LEU A 311 10.39 -1.43 -16.61
N ASN A 312 11.52 -0.95 -16.09
CA ASN A 312 12.42 -0.07 -16.84
C ASN A 312 12.99 -0.76 -18.10
N GLU A 313 13.40 -2.03 -17.99
CA GLU A 313 13.87 -2.80 -19.14
C GLU A 313 12.78 -2.91 -20.23
N ILE A 314 11.53 -3.17 -19.82
CA ILE A 314 10.40 -3.26 -20.76
C ILE A 314 10.07 -1.88 -21.34
N LEU A 315 9.98 -0.84 -20.52
CA LEU A 315 9.68 0.53 -20.98
C LEU A 315 10.68 0.98 -22.04
N PHE A 316 11.96 0.66 -21.87
CA PHE A 316 13.01 1.00 -22.83
C PHE A 316 12.80 0.31 -24.19
N THR A 317 12.19 -0.86 -24.23
CA THR A 317 11.89 -1.59 -25.49
C THR A 317 10.61 -1.11 -26.18
N VAL A 318 9.68 -0.53 -25.41
CA VAL A 318 8.35 -0.09 -25.89
C VAL A 318 8.31 1.42 -26.20
N ALA A 319 9.27 2.19 -25.66
CA ALA A 319 9.36 3.62 -25.92
C ALA A 319 9.47 3.91 -27.42
N PRO A 320 8.68 4.84 -27.98
CA PRO A 320 8.81 5.22 -29.37
C PRO A 320 10.23 5.74 -29.64
N SER A 321 10.84 5.26 -30.71
CA SER A 321 12.16 5.76 -31.13
C SER A 321 12.13 7.28 -31.23
N PRO A 322 13.14 8.01 -30.72
CA PRO A 322 13.20 9.45 -30.89
C PRO A 322 13.14 9.78 -32.39
N PRO A 323 12.44 10.88 -32.79
CA PRO A 323 12.39 11.26 -34.17
C PRO A 323 13.82 11.43 -34.70
N PRO A 324 14.13 11.05 -35.96
CA PRO A 324 15.44 11.23 -36.53
C PRO A 324 15.81 12.72 -36.47
N LEU A 325 17.00 12.98 -35.93
CA LEU A 325 17.55 14.34 -35.93
C LEU A 325 17.57 14.83 -37.36
N PRO A 326 17.17 16.10 -37.64
CA PRO A 326 17.27 16.65 -38.99
C PRO A 326 18.72 16.55 -39.43
N GLU A 327 18.95 15.87 -40.55
CA GLU A 327 20.28 15.79 -41.19
C GLU A 327 20.75 17.21 -41.51
N SER A 328 21.60 17.77 -40.66
CA SER A 328 22.40 18.94 -41.02
C SER A 328 23.41 18.46 -42.05
N ALA A 329 23.38 19.09 -43.23
CA ALA A 329 24.20 18.82 -44.38
C ALA A 329 25.66 18.46 -44.01
N ALA A 330 26.04 17.24 -44.35
CA ALA A 330 27.32 16.69 -44.04
C ALA A 330 28.40 17.33 -44.91
N THR A 331 29.41 17.87 -44.27
CA THR A 331 30.74 18.02 -44.84
C THR A 331 31.51 16.72 -44.59
N THR A 332 31.97 16.13 -45.68
CA THR A 332 32.75 14.91 -45.72
C THR A 332 34.03 14.98 -44.89
N SER A 333 34.22 14.10 -43.92
CA SER A 333 35.54 13.66 -43.49
C SER A 333 35.47 12.22 -43.03
N ASN A 334 36.33 11.36 -43.58
CA ASN A 334 36.50 9.95 -43.31
C ASN A 334 36.80 9.67 -41.83
N GLY A 335 35.97 8.90 -41.18
CA GLY A 335 36.21 8.38 -39.84
C GLY A 335 35.43 7.08 -39.62
N THR A 336 36.14 6.02 -39.37
CA THR A 336 35.69 4.63 -39.17
C THR A 336 34.57 4.55 -38.13
N ILE A 337 33.35 4.18 -38.55
CA ILE A 337 32.21 4.00 -37.67
C ILE A 337 32.33 2.62 -37.01
N ALA A 338 32.58 2.63 -35.69
CA ALA A 338 32.43 1.44 -34.87
C ALA A 338 30.93 1.09 -34.76
N LYS A 339 30.53 -0.04 -35.35
CA LYS A 339 29.18 -0.59 -35.22
C LYS A 339 28.96 -1.02 -33.77
N PHE A 340 28.17 -0.24 -33.04
CA PHE A 340 27.60 -0.73 -31.77
C PHE A 340 26.54 -1.78 -32.07
N SER A 341 26.90 -3.03 -31.89
CA SER A 341 25.96 -4.16 -31.92
C SER A 341 25.06 -4.10 -30.70
N VAL A 342 23.74 -4.03 -30.92
CA VAL A 342 22.71 -4.20 -29.90
C VAL A 342 22.87 -5.58 -29.25
N PRO A 343 23.03 -5.70 -27.94
CA PRO A 343 23.15 -7.02 -27.31
C PRO A 343 21.81 -7.73 -27.35
N ALA A 344 21.77 -8.86 -28.04
CA ALA A 344 20.63 -9.73 -28.21
C ALA A 344 20.13 -10.34 -26.88
N ARG A 345 18.82 -10.44 -26.76
CA ARG A 345 17.93 -11.45 -26.10
C ARG A 345 18.38 -12.26 -24.84
N GLY A 346 19.55 -12.02 -24.21
CA GLY A 346 20.07 -12.89 -23.17
C GLY A 346 19.76 -12.52 -21.71
N LYS A 347 19.37 -11.26 -21.41
CA LYS A 347 19.31 -10.76 -20.02
C LYS A 347 18.08 -11.24 -19.23
N PHE A 348 16.94 -11.46 -19.87
CA PHE A 348 15.75 -12.02 -19.23
C PHE A 348 15.90 -13.48 -18.79
N SER A 349 16.74 -14.25 -19.45
CA SER A 349 17.04 -15.64 -19.07
C SER A 349 17.67 -15.74 -17.69
N PHE A 350 18.56 -14.81 -17.34
CA PHE A 350 19.25 -14.80 -16.05
C PHE A 350 18.29 -14.49 -14.88
N ILE A 351 17.37 -13.54 -15.07
CA ILE A 351 16.39 -13.17 -14.06
C ILE A 351 15.37 -14.30 -13.84
N ARG A 352 14.91 -14.96 -14.92
CA ARG A 352 14.09 -16.19 -14.83
C ARG A 352 14.81 -17.30 -14.07
N GLN A 353 16.12 -17.47 -14.25
CA GLN A 353 16.92 -18.46 -13.53
C GLN A 353 17.07 -18.13 -12.04
N LEU A 354 17.19 -16.86 -11.65
CA LEU A 354 17.26 -16.44 -10.25
C LEU A 354 15.97 -16.77 -9.50
N PHE A 355 14.81 -16.54 -10.12
CA PHE A 355 13.51 -16.89 -9.52
C PHE A 355 13.23 -18.40 -9.57
N ALA A 356 13.67 -19.12 -10.59
CA ALA A 356 13.58 -20.58 -10.68
C ALA A 356 14.48 -21.27 -9.63
N ALA A 357 15.70 -20.78 -9.42
CA ALA A 357 16.62 -21.31 -8.41
C ALA A 357 16.10 -21.12 -6.97
N LYS A 358 15.34 -20.03 -6.71
CA LYS A 358 14.70 -19.78 -5.42
C LYS A 358 13.51 -20.73 -5.17
N ARG A 359 12.76 -21.12 -6.24
CA ARG A 359 11.69 -22.13 -6.15
C ARG A 359 12.24 -23.54 -5.82
N SER A 360 13.39 -23.92 -6.40
CA SER A 360 13.98 -25.25 -6.19
C SER A 360 14.58 -25.44 -4.79
N ARG A 361 15.00 -24.37 -4.11
CA ARG A 361 15.56 -24.44 -2.75
C ARG A 361 14.52 -24.57 -1.65
N ASN A 362 13.26 -24.26 -1.93
CA ASN A 362 12.15 -24.34 -0.97
C ASN A 362 11.31 -25.62 -1.13
N LEU A 363 11.72 -26.55 -2.00
CA LEU A 363 11.11 -27.87 -2.22
C LEU A 363 11.98 -29.03 -1.71
N GLN A 364 13.04 -28.73 -0.98
CA GLN A 364 13.81 -29.65 -0.15
C GLN A 364 13.70 -29.22 1.32
#